data_7b14edacb4669d83b196feef7a5b30a8
#
_entry.id   7b14edacb4669d83b196feef7a5b30a8
#
_cell.length_a   1.000
_cell.length_b   1.000
_cell.length_c   1.000
_cell.angle_alpha   90.00
_cell.angle_beta   90.00
_cell.angle_gamma   90.00
#
_symmetry.space_group_name_H-M   'P 1'
#
loop_
_entity.id
_entity.type
_entity.pdbx_description
1 polymer ?
#
loop_
_entity_poly.entity_id
_entity_poly.type
_entity_poly.pdbx_seq_one_letter_code
_entity_poly.pdbx_strand_id
1 'polypeptide(L)'
;MNLKKSLLYILWLLVGSTAYGQLFSYDYQQEITGVGAQQWHKVVLPEAVFGKLKSDYDDLRIYGVSAVDTIEIPYIVDRNNYILTNKRTGFVDSTSVRKEVDFERNEDTLKRTILRIQLPQAMRLAKISVAVEANYDYYRYMKVLADNYQLLGTGVLSSRTSNALYFNPEIVKTLQIEIANADNQPLPIKGVSVYALPYTLTARFAGEGYRYYLAFGKANDYAPTYDITYFTKDIPKQLTNVSFGTLTSTQKTKPDSNKKSTPNDDQKEANTLLWWMMGIVVLLLFFFGARMVKK
;
A
#
# COMPACT_ATOMS: atom_id res chain seq x y z
N MET A 1 50.50 14.24 0.23
CA MET A 1 49.02 14.15 0.09
C MET A 1 48.46 14.05 1.52
N ASN A 2 47.76 15.08 1.98
CA ASN A 2 47.40 15.24 3.39
C ASN A 2 46.42 14.14 3.88
N LEU A 3 46.86 13.34 4.84
CA LEU A 3 46.09 12.23 5.46
C LEU A 3 44.70 12.67 5.95
N LYS A 4 44.58 13.93 6.39
CA LYS A 4 43.29 14.54 6.79
C LYS A 4 42.29 14.67 5.64
N LYS A 5 42.76 14.92 4.41
CA LYS A 5 41.89 15.00 3.22
C LYS A 5 41.42 13.62 2.79
N SER A 6 42.25 12.57 2.84
CA SER A 6 41.86 11.19 2.54
C SER A 6 40.84 10.64 3.54
N LEU A 7 40.97 10.96 4.83
CA LEU A 7 40.01 10.53 5.85
C LEU A 7 38.63 11.21 5.62
N LEU A 8 38.62 12.47 5.19
CA LEU A 8 37.39 13.18 4.86
C LEU A 8 36.69 12.57 3.63
N TYR A 9 37.42 12.12 2.60
CA TYR A 9 36.87 11.45 1.42
C TYR A 9 36.30 10.07 1.76
N ILE A 10 36.94 9.31 2.65
CA ILE A 10 36.45 8.00 3.10
C ILE A 10 35.20 8.17 3.95
N LEU A 11 35.13 9.18 4.81
CA LEU A 11 33.94 9.50 5.60
C LEU A 11 32.77 9.96 4.71
N TRP A 12 33.05 10.71 3.64
CA TRP A 12 32.05 11.15 2.65
C TRP A 12 31.47 9.99 1.82
N LEU A 13 32.32 9.01 1.46
CA LEU A 13 31.90 7.77 0.77
C LEU A 13 31.03 6.88 1.65
N LEU A 14 31.25 6.83 2.96
CA LEU A 14 30.45 6.05 3.91
C LEU A 14 29.07 6.69 4.18
N VAL A 15 28.93 8.00 4.13
CA VAL A 15 27.66 8.71 4.35
C VAL A 15 26.75 8.63 3.11
N GLY A 16 27.33 8.60 1.90
CA GLY A 16 26.56 8.49 0.65
C GLY A 16 25.87 7.15 0.43
N SER A 17 26.31 6.07 1.06
CA SER A 17 25.76 4.72 0.86
C SER A 17 24.50 4.42 1.67
N THR A 18 24.19 5.18 2.72
CA THR A 18 23.04 4.92 3.59
C THR A 18 21.72 5.43 3.01
N ALA A 19 21.74 6.47 2.19
CA ALA A 19 20.54 7.07 1.64
C ALA A 19 19.86 6.21 0.55
N TYR A 20 20.64 5.54 -0.30
CA TYR A 20 20.10 4.59 -1.30
C TYR A 20 19.53 3.31 -0.66
N GLY A 21 20.01 2.91 0.50
CA GLY A 21 19.55 1.70 1.19
C GLY A 21 18.10 1.75 1.65
N GLN A 22 17.54 2.92 1.90
CA GLN A 22 16.18 3.05 2.43
C GLN A 22 15.10 2.67 1.41
N LEU A 23 15.19 3.14 0.18
CA LEU A 23 14.23 2.80 -0.88
C LEU A 23 14.19 1.28 -1.16
N PHE A 24 15.35 0.63 -1.17
CA PHE A 24 15.47 -0.82 -1.41
C PHE A 24 15.05 -1.70 -0.22
N SER A 25 14.69 -1.11 0.91
CA SER A 25 14.15 -1.85 2.06
C SER A 25 12.67 -2.20 1.92
N TYR A 26 12.00 -1.69 0.90
CA TYR A 26 10.59 -1.96 0.56
C TYR A 26 10.50 -3.02 -0.53
N ASP A 27 9.49 -3.88 -0.47
CA ASP A 27 9.29 -4.97 -1.43
C ASP A 27 8.85 -4.48 -2.81
N TYR A 28 8.22 -3.31 -2.86
CA TYR A 28 7.68 -2.71 -4.08
C TYR A 28 8.03 -1.25 -4.18
N GLN A 29 8.21 -0.82 -5.43
CA GLN A 29 8.36 0.60 -5.78
C GLN A 29 7.63 0.92 -7.07
N GLN A 30 7.17 2.16 -7.20
CA GLN A 30 6.55 2.66 -8.40
C GLN A 30 6.98 4.10 -8.64
N GLU A 31 7.50 4.39 -9.83
CA GLU A 31 7.95 5.74 -10.17
C GLU A 31 6.75 6.69 -10.20
N ILE A 32 6.92 7.87 -9.63
CA ILE A 32 5.97 8.98 -9.67
C ILE A 32 6.44 9.96 -10.73
N THR A 33 5.58 10.27 -11.70
CA THR A 33 5.85 11.19 -12.81
C THR A 33 4.84 12.34 -12.81
N GLY A 34 5.12 13.39 -13.60
CA GLY A 34 4.24 14.56 -13.67
C GLY A 34 4.37 15.51 -12.49
N VAL A 35 5.43 15.36 -11.69
CA VAL A 35 5.79 16.35 -10.66
C VAL A 35 6.38 17.56 -11.36
N GLY A 36 5.65 18.69 -11.33
CA GLY A 36 6.08 19.95 -11.93
C GLY A 36 6.82 20.84 -10.93
N ALA A 37 7.06 22.09 -11.34
CA ALA A 37 7.70 23.11 -10.51
C ALA A 37 6.93 23.45 -9.21
N GLN A 38 5.63 23.13 -9.15
CA GLN A 38 4.83 23.27 -7.94
C GLN A 38 5.26 22.22 -6.90
N GLN A 39 5.40 22.63 -5.66
CA GLN A 39 5.79 21.70 -4.59
C GLN A 39 4.66 20.76 -4.17
N TRP A 40 3.40 21.22 -4.20
CA TRP A 40 2.25 20.47 -3.73
C TRP A 40 1.52 19.73 -4.85
N HIS A 41 1.34 18.43 -4.70
CA HIS A 41 0.62 17.58 -5.64
C HIS A 41 -0.33 16.62 -4.94
N LYS A 42 -1.38 16.25 -5.65
CA LYS A 42 -2.29 15.20 -5.25
C LYS A 42 -1.79 13.84 -5.79
N VAL A 43 -1.65 12.88 -4.89
CA VAL A 43 -1.21 11.51 -5.18
C VAL A 43 -2.38 10.58 -4.94
N VAL A 44 -3.02 10.10 -6.01
CA VAL A 44 -4.11 9.11 -5.93
C VAL A 44 -3.49 7.74 -6.13
N LEU A 45 -3.50 6.89 -5.10
CA LEU A 45 -2.84 5.58 -5.18
C LEU A 45 -3.46 4.70 -6.28
N PRO A 46 -2.65 4.08 -7.15
CA PRO A 46 -3.11 3.10 -8.12
C PRO A 46 -3.71 1.87 -7.42
N GLU A 47 -4.72 1.27 -8.02
CA GLU A 47 -5.34 0.06 -7.47
C GLU A 47 -4.36 -1.12 -7.30
N ALA A 48 -3.33 -1.21 -8.16
CA ALA A 48 -2.31 -2.25 -8.10
C ALA A 48 -1.47 -2.23 -6.80
N VAL A 49 -1.52 -1.14 -6.04
CA VAL A 49 -0.83 -0.97 -4.76
C VAL A 49 -1.57 -1.68 -3.63
N PHE A 50 -2.92 -1.69 -3.67
CA PHE A 50 -3.73 -2.38 -2.67
C PHE A 50 -3.43 -3.89 -2.69
N GLY A 51 -3.48 -4.55 -1.57
CA GLY A 51 -3.11 -5.97 -1.46
C GLY A 51 -1.60 -6.25 -1.42
N LYS A 52 -0.76 -5.20 -1.57
CA LYS A 52 0.69 -5.22 -1.34
C LYS A 52 1.10 -4.31 -0.18
N LEU A 53 0.21 -3.39 0.20
CA LEU A 53 0.30 -2.56 1.40
C LEU A 53 -0.12 -3.35 2.64
N LYS A 54 0.35 -2.92 3.79
CA LYS A 54 -0.27 -3.27 5.07
C LYS A 54 -1.71 -2.73 5.11
N SER A 55 -2.58 -3.37 5.87
CA SER A 55 -3.99 -2.97 5.99
C SER A 55 -4.18 -1.57 6.61
N ASP A 56 -3.21 -1.14 7.43
CA ASP A 56 -3.16 0.17 8.07
C ASP A 56 -2.48 1.26 7.24
N TYR A 57 -1.85 0.89 6.10
CA TYR A 57 -1.06 1.76 5.21
C TYR A 57 0.20 2.34 5.85
N ASP A 58 0.65 1.81 6.97
CA ASP A 58 1.79 2.31 7.72
C ASP A 58 3.12 2.17 6.98
N ASP A 59 3.19 1.27 6.01
CA ASP A 59 4.36 0.97 5.18
C ASP A 59 4.44 1.77 3.88
N LEU A 60 3.63 2.82 3.74
CA LEU A 60 3.64 3.69 2.56
C LEU A 60 4.64 4.83 2.74
N ARG A 61 5.53 5.02 1.75
CA ARG A 61 6.49 6.15 1.71
C ARG A 61 6.59 6.72 0.31
N ILE A 62 7.01 7.98 0.23
CA ILE A 62 7.41 8.61 -1.01
C ILE A 62 8.88 9.04 -0.86
N TYR A 63 9.72 8.65 -1.80
CA TYR A 63 11.13 9.05 -1.84
C TYR A 63 11.43 9.86 -3.08
N GLY A 64 12.27 10.89 -2.91
CA GLY A 64 12.94 11.59 -4.00
C GLY A 64 14.40 11.16 -4.06
N VAL A 65 14.85 10.71 -5.21
CA VAL A 65 16.22 10.23 -5.45
C VAL A 65 16.90 11.16 -6.45
N SER A 66 18.03 11.71 -6.06
CA SER A 66 18.92 12.48 -6.92
C SER A 66 20.26 11.73 -7.15
N ALA A 67 21.17 12.33 -7.89
CA ALA A 67 22.52 11.78 -8.05
C ALA A 67 23.36 11.79 -6.77
N VAL A 68 22.98 12.60 -5.78
CA VAL A 68 23.78 12.87 -4.59
C VAL A 68 23.12 12.44 -3.29
N ASP A 69 21.78 12.40 -3.26
CA ASP A 69 21.03 12.08 -2.04
C ASP A 69 19.69 11.38 -2.32
N THR A 70 19.08 10.87 -1.27
CA THR A 70 17.73 10.36 -1.24
C THR A 70 16.99 10.99 -0.06
N ILE A 71 15.85 11.61 -0.34
CA ILE A 71 15.03 12.29 0.64
C ILE A 71 13.66 11.62 0.75
N GLU A 72 13.11 11.58 1.93
CA GLU A 72 11.72 11.18 2.14
C GLU A 72 10.81 12.40 1.93
N ILE A 73 9.76 12.22 1.12
CA ILE A 73 8.82 13.27 0.76
C ILE A 73 7.64 13.20 1.71
N PRO A 74 7.39 14.26 2.49
CA PRO A 74 6.30 14.29 3.43
C PRO A 74 4.95 14.40 2.71
N TYR A 75 3.94 13.73 3.27
CA TYR A 75 2.57 13.76 2.76
C TYR A 75 1.54 13.81 3.89
N ILE A 76 0.34 14.22 3.54
CA ILE A 76 -0.86 14.22 4.38
C ILE A 76 -1.86 13.26 3.74
N VAL A 77 -2.43 12.36 4.53
CA VAL A 77 -3.53 11.51 4.07
C VAL A 77 -4.79 12.34 4.01
N ASP A 78 -5.41 12.42 2.85
CA ASP A 78 -6.69 13.09 2.68
C ASP A 78 -7.82 12.23 3.27
N ARG A 79 -8.14 12.49 4.52
CA ARG A 79 -9.22 11.80 5.25
C ARG A 79 -10.60 12.36 4.95
N ASN A 80 -10.69 13.50 4.26
CA ASN A 80 -11.96 14.22 4.03
C ASN A 80 -12.85 13.53 2.99
N ASN A 81 -12.37 12.50 2.30
CA ASN A 81 -13.17 11.70 1.38
C ASN A 81 -14.12 10.71 2.09
N TYR A 82 -14.15 10.70 3.44
CA TYR A 82 -15.01 9.85 4.25
C TYR A 82 -15.82 10.66 5.24
N ILE A 83 -16.92 11.17 4.84
CA ILE A 83 -17.96 11.52 5.80
C ILE A 83 -18.86 10.29 5.89
N LEU A 84 -18.64 9.45 6.90
CA LEU A 84 -19.68 8.61 7.43
C LEU A 84 -20.73 9.54 8.04
N THR A 85 -21.58 10.09 7.21
CA THR A 85 -22.71 10.83 7.72
C THR A 85 -23.58 9.85 8.48
N ASN A 86 -23.74 10.13 9.77
CA ASN A 86 -24.62 9.46 10.75
C ASN A 86 -25.65 8.51 10.14
N LYS A 87 -25.64 7.33 10.66
CA LYS A 87 -26.57 6.17 10.69
C LYS A 87 -27.89 6.18 9.90
N ARG A 88 -28.30 7.25 9.25
CA ARG A 88 -29.59 7.37 8.52
C ARG A 88 -29.53 7.91 7.10
N THR A 89 -28.48 8.58 6.73
CA THR A 89 -28.34 9.14 5.37
C THR A 89 -27.04 8.60 4.78
N GLY A 90 -27.17 7.78 3.78
CA GLY A 90 -26.07 7.07 3.12
C GLY A 90 -24.84 7.94 2.87
N PHE A 91 -23.75 7.25 2.80
CA PHE A 91 -22.46 7.70 2.36
C PHE A 91 -22.58 8.53 1.06
N VAL A 92 -22.25 9.79 1.09
CA VAL A 92 -22.10 10.60 -0.11
C VAL A 92 -20.60 10.73 -0.39
N ASP A 93 -20.05 9.75 -1.07
CA ASP A 93 -18.74 9.91 -1.68
C ASP A 93 -18.90 10.09 -3.18
N SER A 94 -18.75 11.32 -3.63
CA SER A 94 -18.75 11.66 -5.06
C SER A 94 -17.51 11.14 -5.80
N THR A 95 -16.55 10.54 -5.08
CA THR A 95 -15.28 10.07 -5.65
C THR A 95 -15.22 8.56 -5.83
N SER A 96 -16.16 7.80 -5.26
CA SER A 96 -16.18 6.34 -5.42
C SER A 96 -16.48 5.92 -6.86
N VAL A 97 -15.73 4.92 -7.33
CA VAL A 97 -15.92 4.35 -8.67
C VAL A 97 -16.73 3.07 -8.57
N ARG A 98 -17.92 3.07 -9.18
CA ARG A 98 -18.76 1.88 -9.30
C ARG A 98 -18.14 0.90 -10.29
N LYS A 99 -18.05 -0.38 -9.90
CA LYS A 99 -17.64 -1.50 -10.75
C LYS A 99 -18.64 -2.63 -10.63
N GLU A 100 -19.11 -3.11 -11.75
CA GLU A 100 -19.88 -4.36 -11.80
C GLU A 100 -18.89 -5.52 -11.70
N VAL A 101 -19.30 -6.57 -10.96
CA VAL A 101 -18.43 -7.72 -10.67
C VAL A 101 -19.19 -9.01 -10.92
N ASP A 102 -18.47 -9.99 -11.44
CA ASP A 102 -18.97 -11.34 -11.61
C ASP A 102 -19.06 -12.03 -10.25
N PHE A 103 -20.03 -12.95 -10.12
CA PHE A 103 -20.24 -13.73 -8.92
C PHE A 103 -20.64 -15.16 -9.24
N GLU A 104 -20.20 -16.07 -8.40
CA GLU A 104 -20.71 -17.43 -8.35
C GLU A 104 -21.87 -17.48 -7.35
N ARG A 105 -22.97 -18.13 -7.75
CA ARG A 105 -24.15 -18.27 -6.91
C ARG A 105 -24.34 -19.72 -6.48
N ASN A 106 -24.62 -19.92 -5.20
CA ASN A 106 -24.96 -21.22 -4.63
C ASN A 106 -26.06 -21.07 -3.58
N GLU A 107 -26.86 -22.12 -3.42
CA GLU A 107 -27.88 -22.23 -2.37
C GLU A 107 -27.40 -23.27 -1.35
N ASP A 108 -27.43 -22.94 -0.06
CA ASP A 108 -27.00 -23.86 0.98
C ASP A 108 -28.18 -24.57 1.69
N THR A 109 -27.83 -25.56 2.51
CA THR A 109 -28.81 -26.34 3.30
C THR A 109 -29.51 -25.53 4.38
N LEU A 110 -28.98 -24.34 4.71
CA LEU A 110 -29.59 -23.42 5.69
C LEU A 110 -30.53 -22.41 5.06
N LYS A 111 -31.01 -22.70 3.84
CA LYS A 111 -31.89 -21.81 3.06
C LYS A 111 -31.29 -20.42 2.85
N ARG A 112 -29.98 -20.35 2.52
CA ARG A 112 -29.32 -19.12 2.17
C ARG A 112 -28.86 -19.15 0.73
N THR A 113 -28.97 -18.01 0.04
CA THR A 113 -28.25 -17.74 -1.21
C THR A 113 -26.88 -17.17 -0.89
N ILE A 114 -25.84 -17.81 -1.37
CA ILE A 114 -24.43 -17.41 -1.21
C ILE A 114 -23.91 -16.92 -2.55
N LEU A 115 -23.49 -15.65 -2.59
CA LEU A 115 -22.80 -15.07 -3.75
C LEU A 115 -21.31 -14.94 -3.40
N ARG A 116 -20.44 -15.60 -4.17
CA ARG A 116 -19.00 -15.50 -4.05
C ARG A 116 -18.44 -14.65 -5.17
N ILE A 117 -17.62 -13.67 -4.81
CA ILE A 117 -17.06 -12.71 -5.74
C ILE A 117 -15.54 -12.72 -5.56
N GLN A 118 -14.84 -12.97 -6.67
CA GLN A 118 -13.39 -12.85 -6.76
C GLN A 118 -13.08 -11.58 -7.54
N LEU A 119 -12.51 -10.58 -6.86
CA LEU A 119 -12.08 -9.35 -7.54
C LEU A 119 -10.80 -9.59 -8.36
N PRO A 120 -10.63 -8.96 -9.52
CA PRO A 120 -9.44 -9.13 -10.36
C PRO A 120 -8.16 -8.72 -9.61
N GLN A 121 -8.24 -7.73 -8.75
CA GLN A 121 -7.19 -7.30 -7.83
C GLN A 121 -7.80 -6.84 -6.51
N ALA A 122 -6.98 -6.70 -5.46
CA ALA A 122 -7.45 -6.13 -4.22
C ALA A 122 -7.91 -4.69 -4.44
N MET A 123 -9.05 -4.31 -3.86
CA MET A 123 -9.64 -2.98 -3.99
C MET A 123 -10.04 -2.46 -2.62
N ARG A 124 -9.91 -1.16 -2.42
CA ARG A 124 -10.42 -0.50 -1.23
C ARG A 124 -11.89 -0.17 -1.42
N LEU A 125 -12.75 -0.88 -0.70
CA LEU A 125 -14.21 -0.79 -0.84
C LEU A 125 -14.84 -0.18 0.42
N ALA A 126 -15.98 0.52 0.25
CA ALA A 126 -16.81 1.01 1.36
C ALA A 126 -18.30 0.80 1.12
N LYS A 127 -18.69 0.29 -0.06
CA LYS A 127 -20.08 0.06 -0.41
C LYS A 127 -20.18 -1.10 -1.38
N ILE A 128 -21.26 -1.86 -1.24
CA ILE A 128 -21.70 -2.87 -2.19
C ILE A 128 -23.16 -2.67 -2.48
N SER A 129 -23.63 -2.98 -3.68
CA SER A 129 -25.05 -3.02 -4.02
C SER A 129 -25.40 -4.27 -4.79
N VAL A 130 -26.59 -4.79 -4.52
CA VAL A 130 -27.14 -6.00 -5.14
C VAL A 130 -28.37 -5.63 -5.97
N ALA A 131 -28.32 -5.86 -7.26
CA ALA A 131 -29.46 -5.68 -8.15
C ALA A 131 -30.32 -6.92 -8.14
N VAL A 132 -31.60 -6.75 -7.76
CA VAL A 132 -32.62 -7.81 -7.73
C VAL A 132 -33.65 -7.53 -8.80
N GLU A 133 -33.99 -8.54 -9.62
CA GLU A 133 -34.98 -8.43 -10.70
C GLU A 133 -36.25 -9.20 -10.35
N ALA A 134 -36.88 -8.81 -9.24
CA ALA A 134 -38.17 -9.40 -8.82
C ALA A 134 -39.33 -8.46 -9.12
N ASN A 135 -40.46 -9.03 -9.55
CA ASN A 135 -41.74 -8.33 -9.80
C ASN A 135 -42.72 -8.43 -8.62
N TYR A 136 -42.22 -8.81 -7.43
CA TYR A 136 -42.97 -8.96 -6.19
C TYR A 136 -42.24 -8.30 -5.03
N ASP A 137 -42.95 -8.02 -3.94
CA ASP A 137 -42.37 -7.46 -2.73
C ASP A 137 -41.51 -8.50 -2.01
N TYR A 138 -40.31 -8.07 -1.62
CA TYR A 138 -39.37 -8.91 -0.89
C TYR A 138 -38.70 -8.14 0.24
N TYR A 139 -38.29 -8.88 1.28
CA TYR A 139 -37.51 -8.41 2.40
C TYR A 139 -36.61 -9.55 2.88
N ARG A 140 -35.26 -9.41 2.74
CA ARG A 140 -34.30 -10.46 3.08
C ARG A 140 -33.14 -9.87 3.83
N TYR A 141 -32.72 -10.51 4.90
CA TYR A 141 -31.48 -10.16 5.59
C TYR A 141 -30.28 -10.55 4.74
N MET A 142 -29.30 -9.70 4.73
CA MET A 142 -28.05 -9.85 4.00
C MET A 142 -26.88 -9.66 4.94
N LYS A 143 -25.84 -10.49 4.78
CA LYS A 143 -24.55 -10.38 5.45
C LYS A 143 -23.47 -10.31 4.37
N VAL A 144 -22.49 -9.41 4.54
CA VAL A 144 -21.36 -9.27 3.64
C VAL A 144 -20.07 -9.55 4.40
N LEU A 145 -19.29 -10.48 3.87
CA LEU A 145 -18.03 -10.95 4.42
C LEU A 145 -16.92 -10.67 3.40
N ALA A 146 -15.76 -10.28 3.88
CA ALA A 146 -14.54 -10.13 3.10
C ALA A 146 -13.60 -11.34 3.29
N ASP A 147 -12.38 -11.21 2.83
CA ASP A 147 -11.31 -12.19 2.95
C ASP A 147 -11.29 -12.83 4.36
N ASN A 148 -11.05 -14.13 4.41
CA ASN A 148 -11.04 -14.89 5.66
C ASN A 148 -12.33 -14.79 6.52
N TYR A 149 -13.48 -14.58 5.88
CA TYR A 149 -14.77 -14.44 6.54
C TYR A 149 -14.89 -13.24 7.49
N GLN A 150 -14.08 -12.21 7.29
CA GLN A 150 -14.21 -10.95 8.03
C GLN A 150 -15.56 -10.29 7.74
N LEU A 151 -16.37 -10.02 8.76
CA LEU A 151 -17.66 -9.36 8.60
C LEU A 151 -17.47 -7.88 8.27
N LEU A 152 -17.90 -7.46 7.08
CA LEU A 152 -17.97 -6.06 6.69
C LEU A 152 -19.23 -5.37 7.21
N GLY A 153 -20.35 -6.09 7.20
CA GLY A 153 -21.61 -5.56 7.71
C GLY A 153 -22.81 -6.45 7.41
N THR A 154 -23.95 -6.03 7.94
CA THR A 154 -25.25 -6.65 7.71
C THR A 154 -26.23 -5.60 7.20
N GLY A 155 -27.19 -6.03 6.39
CA GLY A 155 -28.19 -5.15 5.81
C GLY A 155 -29.46 -5.91 5.41
N VAL A 156 -30.29 -5.23 4.65
CA VAL A 156 -31.53 -5.77 4.14
C VAL A 156 -31.62 -5.52 2.65
N LEU A 157 -32.02 -6.54 1.90
CA LEU A 157 -32.53 -6.42 0.54
C LEU A 157 -34.04 -6.26 0.57
N SER A 158 -34.56 -5.20 -0.04
CA SER A 158 -35.97 -4.90 -0.05
C SER A 158 -36.40 -4.29 -1.39
N SER A 159 -37.61 -4.63 -1.85
CA SER A 159 -38.20 -4.01 -3.02
C SER A 159 -38.46 -2.51 -2.87
N ARG A 160 -38.46 -2.01 -1.63
CA ARG A 160 -38.84 -0.61 -1.28
C ARG A 160 -37.68 0.27 -0.88
N THR A 161 -36.44 -0.26 -0.86
CA THR A 161 -35.23 0.50 -0.48
C THR A 161 -34.09 0.23 -1.45
N SER A 162 -33.07 1.06 -1.39
CA SER A 162 -31.86 0.73 -2.13
C SER A 162 -31.18 -0.50 -1.51
N ASN A 163 -30.88 -1.49 -2.35
CA ASN A 163 -30.21 -2.73 -1.95
C ASN A 163 -28.69 -2.50 -1.85
N ALA A 164 -28.29 -1.59 -0.99
CA ALA A 164 -26.89 -1.21 -0.79
C ALA A 164 -26.49 -1.34 0.68
N LEU A 165 -25.29 -1.83 0.90
CA LEU A 165 -24.65 -1.89 2.20
C LEU A 165 -23.42 -0.99 2.20
N TYR A 166 -23.28 -0.16 3.22
CA TYR A 166 -22.14 0.70 3.48
C TYR A 166 -21.38 0.16 4.68
N PHE A 167 -20.08 0.19 4.63
CA PHE A 167 -19.18 -0.29 5.68
C PHE A 167 -17.93 0.58 5.76
N ASN A 168 -17.12 0.40 6.81
CA ASN A 168 -15.83 1.06 6.89
C ASN A 168 -14.94 0.62 5.73
N PRO A 169 -14.19 1.54 5.13
CA PRO A 169 -13.33 1.20 4.01
C PRO A 169 -12.32 0.11 4.34
N GLU A 170 -12.37 -0.97 3.55
CA GLU A 170 -11.48 -2.13 3.71
C GLU A 170 -10.83 -2.50 2.38
N ILE A 171 -9.60 -3.02 2.42
CA ILE A 171 -8.94 -3.62 1.26
C ILE A 171 -9.44 -5.06 1.15
N VAL A 172 -10.10 -5.36 0.04
CA VAL A 172 -10.79 -6.63 -0.17
C VAL A 172 -10.34 -7.24 -1.49
N LYS A 173 -10.06 -8.54 -1.47
CA LYS A 173 -9.77 -9.36 -2.66
C LYS A 173 -10.90 -10.33 -2.98
N THR A 174 -11.57 -10.84 -1.95
CA THR A 174 -12.72 -11.73 -2.08
C THR A 174 -13.89 -11.22 -1.26
N LEU A 175 -15.12 -11.43 -1.75
CA LEU A 175 -16.35 -11.10 -1.05
C LEU A 175 -17.28 -12.30 -1.04
N GLN A 176 -17.99 -12.46 0.05
CA GLN A 176 -19.12 -13.38 0.14
C GLN A 176 -20.35 -12.62 0.64
N ILE A 177 -21.46 -12.74 -0.09
CA ILE A 177 -22.76 -12.20 0.32
C ILE A 177 -23.65 -13.37 0.67
N GLU A 178 -24.14 -13.39 1.89
CA GLU A 178 -25.10 -14.37 2.39
C GLU A 178 -26.48 -13.72 2.47
N ILE A 179 -27.47 -14.27 1.78
CA ILE A 179 -28.86 -13.77 1.78
C ILE A 179 -29.74 -14.84 2.41
N ALA A 180 -30.40 -14.50 3.51
CA ALA A 180 -31.33 -15.41 4.20
C ALA A 180 -32.65 -15.48 3.47
N ASN A 181 -32.99 -16.63 2.86
CA ASN A 181 -34.23 -16.82 2.13
C ASN A 181 -35.40 -17.17 3.05
N ALA A 182 -35.16 -17.72 4.24
CA ALA A 182 -36.14 -18.27 5.16
C ALA A 182 -37.03 -19.32 4.42
N ASP A 183 -38.34 -19.16 4.45
CA ASP A 183 -39.28 -20.07 3.76
C ASP A 183 -39.67 -19.59 2.36
N ASN A 184 -38.99 -18.59 1.84
CA ASN A 184 -39.27 -18.03 0.53
C ASN A 184 -38.28 -18.55 -0.53
N GLN A 185 -38.73 -18.44 -1.79
CA GLN A 185 -37.86 -18.72 -2.93
C GLN A 185 -36.66 -17.77 -2.95
N PRO A 186 -35.49 -18.24 -3.40
CA PRO A 186 -34.33 -17.41 -3.59
C PRO A 186 -34.60 -16.24 -4.53
N LEU A 187 -34.07 -15.06 -4.19
CA LEU A 187 -34.24 -13.86 -5.02
C LEU A 187 -33.51 -13.98 -6.36
N PRO A 188 -34.14 -13.51 -7.46
CA PRO A 188 -33.46 -13.43 -8.76
C PRO A 188 -32.42 -12.27 -8.74
N ILE A 189 -31.14 -12.59 -8.47
CA ILE A 189 -30.08 -11.62 -8.46
C ILE A 189 -29.62 -11.35 -9.89
N LYS A 190 -29.74 -10.10 -10.32
CA LYS A 190 -29.31 -9.63 -11.65
C LYS A 190 -27.83 -9.26 -11.71
N GLY A 191 -27.32 -8.70 -10.64
CA GLY A 191 -25.94 -8.22 -10.62
C GLY A 191 -25.49 -7.75 -9.25
N VAL A 192 -24.19 -7.65 -9.10
CA VAL A 192 -23.53 -7.07 -7.92
C VAL A 192 -22.61 -5.96 -8.38
N SER A 193 -22.62 -4.84 -7.67
CA SER A 193 -21.69 -3.75 -7.90
C SER A 193 -20.95 -3.42 -6.62
N VAL A 194 -19.64 -3.22 -6.74
CA VAL A 194 -18.78 -2.74 -5.67
C VAL A 194 -18.40 -1.28 -5.95
N TYR A 195 -18.09 -0.55 -4.90
CA TYR A 195 -17.71 0.86 -5.02
C TYR A 195 -16.30 1.04 -4.44
N ALA A 196 -15.37 1.17 -5.37
CA ALA A 196 -13.96 1.38 -5.05
C ALA A 196 -13.71 2.82 -4.61
N LEU A 197 -13.02 2.99 -3.50
CA LEU A 197 -12.66 4.28 -2.95
C LEU A 197 -11.19 4.57 -3.23
N PRO A 198 -10.87 5.72 -3.85
CA PRO A 198 -9.49 6.15 -3.99
C PRO A 198 -8.87 6.43 -2.62
N TYR A 199 -7.59 6.11 -2.47
CA TYR A 199 -6.78 6.58 -1.36
C TYR A 199 -5.90 7.71 -1.86
N THR A 200 -6.06 8.87 -1.28
CA THR A 200 -5.44 10.10 -1.76
C THR A 200 -4.50 10.67 -0.71
N LEU A 201 -3.33 11.08 -1.16
CA LEU A 201 -2.35 11.83 -0.39
C LEU A 201 -2.19 13.22 -0.99
N THR A 202 -1.91 14.19 -0.14
CA THR A 202 -1.39 15.48 -0.55
C THR A 202 0.08 15.54 -0.14
N ALA A 203 0.99 15.53 -1.10
CA ALA A 203 2.42 15.44 -0.89
C ALA A 203 3.13 16.74 -1.28
N ARG A 204 4.18 17.10 -0.51
CA ARG A 204 5.02 18.26 -0.78
C ARG A 204 6.36 17.80 -1.33
N PHE A 205 6.50 17.86 -2.66
CA PHE A 205 7.72 17.46 -3.37
C PHE A 205 8.82 18.53 -3.27
N ALA A 206 10.08 18.10 -3.40
CA ALA A 206 11.24 19.01 -3.32
C ALA A 206 11.48 19.81 -4.61
N GLY A 207 10.73 19.52 -5.71
CA GLY A 207 10.86 20.17 -7.00
C GLY A 207 11.73 19.40 -7.99
N GLU A 208 12.34 20.12 -8.93
CA GLU A 208 13.15 19.54 -10.00
C GLU A 208 14.47 18.95 -9.47
N GLY A 209 15.04 18.01 -10.21
CA GLY A 209 16.34 17.36 -9.86
C GLY A 209 16.20 16.03 -9.12
N TYR A 210 15.00 15.63 -8.73
CA TYR A 210 14.72 14.32 -8.12
C TYR A 210 13.85 13.46 -9.03
N ARG A 211 14.12 12.15 -9.02
CA ARG A 211 13.18 11.13 -9.47
C ARG A 211 12.40 10.63 -8.27
N TYR A 212 11.10 10.58 -8.38
CA TYR A 212 10.23 10.26 -7.25
C TYR A 212 9.68 8.84 -7.33
N TYR A 213 9.58 8.19 -6.18
CA TYR A 213 9.11 6.82 -6.08
C TYR A 213 8.15 6.66 -4.91
N LEU A 214 7.03 5.99 -5.17
CA LEU A 214 6.19 5.41 -4.15
C LEU A 214 6.80 4.07 -3.73
N ALA A 215 7.08 3.88 -2.43
CA ALA A 215 7.66 2.66 -1.86
C ALA A 215 6.69 2.06 -0.83
N PHE A 216 6.53 0.73 -0.85
CA PHE A 216 5.58 0.03 0.03
C PHE A 216 5.89 -1.48 0.11
N GLY A 217 5.17 -2.20 1.00
CA GLY A 217 5.36 -3.64 1.21
C GLY A 217 6.43 -3.97 2.24
N LYS A 218 6.65 -3.12 3.25
CA LYS A 218 7.58 -3.35 4.34
C LYS A 218 6.83 -3.74 5.61
N ALA A 219 6.80 -5.04 5.92
CA ALA A 219 5.95 -5.62 6.99
C ALA A 219 6.14 -4.98 8.37
N ASN A 220 7.38 -4.60 8.73
CA ASN A 220 7.73 -4.07 10.04
C ASN A 220 7.88 -2.54 10.03
N ASP A 221 7.19 -1.84 9.13
CA ASP A 221 7.19 -0.38 9.11
C ASP A 221 6.06 0.21 9.95
N TYR A 222 6.22 1.47 10.34
CA TYR A 222 5.29 2.24 11.16
C TYR A 222 4.84 3.48 10.39
N ALA A 223 3.63 3.98 10.70
CA ALA A 223 3.12 5.20 10.09
C ALA A 223 4.11 6.37 10.27
N PRO A 224 4.44 7.10 9.20
CA PRO A 224 5.31 8.26 9.32
C PRO A 224 4.58 9.40 10.02
N THR A 225 5.32 10.21 10.75
CA THR A 225 4.81 11.45 11.35
C THR A 225 5.54 12.63 10.72
N TYR A 226 4.79 13.45 9.98
CA TYR A 226 5.36 14.61 9.27
C TYR A 226 4.82 15.93 9.84
N ASP A 227 5.71 16.90 10.01
CA ASP A 227 5.38 18.22 10.51
C ASP A 227 4.39 18.98 9.61
N ILE A 228 4.35 18.66 8.30
CA ILE A 228 3.44 19.32 7.36
C ILE A 228 1.97 19.16 7.72
N THR A 229 1.60 18.19 8.55
CA THR A 229 0.23 18.01 9.06
C THR A 229 -0.26 19.22 9.87
N TYR A 230 0.66 20.00 10.43
CA TYR A 230 0.37 21.23 11.19
C TYR A 230 0.26 22.47 10.28
N PHE A 231 0.67 22.38 9.01
CA PHE A 231 0.74 23.50 8.06
C PHE A 231 -0.25 23.37 6.91
N THR A 232 -1.42 22.81 7.16
CA THR A 232 -2.44 22.53 6.14
C THR A 232 -3.01 23.80 5.46
N LYS A 233 -2.86 24.98 6.10
CA LYS A 233 -3.29 26.27 5.54
C LYS A 233 -2.48 26.70 4.32
N ASP A 234 -1.26 26.19 4.19
CA ASP A 234 -0.34 26.50 3.09
C ASP A 234 -0.59 25.65 1.85
N ILE A 235 -1.50 24.67 1.94
CA ILE A 235 -1.85 23.79 0.83
C ILE A 235 -2.70 24.56 -0.18
N PRO A 236 -2.31 24.64 -1.46
CA PRO A 236 -3.10 25.27 -2.50
C PRO A 236 -4.48 24.60 -2.65
N LYS A 237 -5.51 25.40 -2.94
CA LYS A 237 -6.88 24.86 -3.14
C LYS A 237 -6.98 23.98 -4.38
N GLN A 238 -6.15 24.20 -5.37
CA GLN A 238 -6.08 23.40 -6.59
C GLN A 238 -4.74 22.70 -6.64
N LEU A 239 -4.76 21.38 -6.72
CA LEU A 239 -3.60 20.52 -6.80
C LEU A 239 -3.63 19.77 -8.14
N THR A 240 -2.48 19.65 -8.77
CA THR A 240 -2.30 18.78 -9.94
C THR A 240 -2.09 17.34 -9.47
N ASN A 241 -2.67 16.40 -10.20
CA ASN A 241 -2.43 14.98 -9.97
C ASN A 241 -1.06 14.58 -10.51
N VAL A 242 -0.38 13.70 -9.80
CA VAL A 242 0.78 12.98 -10.35
C VAL A 242 0.32 11.77 -11.16
N SER A 243 1.21 11.22 -11.97
CA SER A 243 1.05 9.97 -12.70
C SER A 243 2.04 8.93 -12.19
N PHE A 244 1.83 7.66 -12.55
CA PHE A 244 2.67 6.56 -12.11
C PHE A 244 3.23 5.78 -13.29
N GLY A 245 4.49 5.39 -13.17
CA GLY A 245 5.14 4.42 -14.05
C GLY A 245 4.76 2.98 -13.73
N THR A 246 5.54 2.05 -14.22
CA THR A 246 5.34 0.61 -13.97
C THR A 246 5.67 0.25 -12.52
N LEU A 247 4.82 -0.59 -11.92
CA LEU A 247 5.08 -1.17 -10.61
C LEU A 247 6.23 -2.17 -10.70
N THR A 248 7.25 -2.01 -9.86
CA THR A 248 8.44 -2.86 -9.83
C THR A 248 8.56 -3.53 -8.45
N SER A 249 8.86 -4.84 -8.44
CA SER A 249 9.27 -5.55 -7.23
C SER A 249 10.78 -5.35 -7.03
N THR A 250 11.15 -4.92 -5.82
CA THR A 250 12.57 -4.78 -5.41
C THR A 250 13.12 -6.08 -4.82
N GLN A 251 12.24 -7.04 -4.49
CA GLN A 251 12.69 -8.36 -4.06
C GLN A 251 13.49 -9.00 -5.18
N LYS A 252 14.79 -9.18 -4.96
CA LYS A 252 15.58 -10.15 -5.71
C LYS A 252 14.85 -11.48 -5.56
N THR A 253 14.44 -12.08 -6.67
CA THR A 253 13.87 -13.42 -6.73
C THR A 253 14.63 -14.30 -5.71
N LYS A 254 13.96 -14.69 -4.61
CA LYS A 254 14.51 -15.76 -3.78
C LYS A 254 14.69 -16.95 -4.72
N PRO A 255 15.89 -17.54 -4.83
CA PRO A 255 16.05 -18.76 -5.61
C PRO A 255 15.02 -19.76 -5.10
N ASP A 256 14.31 -20.40 -6.02
CA ASP A 256 13.34 -21.44 -5.74
C ASP A 256 13.87 -22.39 -4.67
N SER A 257 13.21 -22.46 -3.52
CA SER A 257 13.59 -23.28 -2.37
C SER A 257 13.44 -24.78 -2.63
N ASN A 258 13.24 -25.21 -3.88
CA ASN A 258 13.15 -26.61 -4.31
C ASN A 258 14.41 -27.17 -5.00
N LYS A 259 15.48 -26.38 -5.13
CA LYS A 259 16.79 -26.98 -5.36
C LYS A 259 17.44 -27.24 -3.99
N LYS A 260 17.51 -28.51 -3.58
CA LYS A 260 18.44 -28.96 -2.55
C LYS A 260 19.85 -28.49 -2.93
N SER A 261 20.19 -27.27 -2.52
CA SER A 261 21.57 -26.80 -2.52
C SER A 261 22.17 -27.23 -1.19
N THR A 262 23.17 -28.06 -1.25
CA THR A 262 24.08 -28.35 -0.15
C THR A 262 24.52 -27.03 0.49
N PRO A 263 24.37 -26.86 1.82
CA PRO A 263 24.73 -25.60 2.45
C PRO A 263 26.25 -25.60 2.65
N ASN A 264 27.04 -24.96 1.81
CA ASN A 264 28.42 -24.71 2.19
C ASN A 264 29.23 -23.63 1.43
N ASP A 265 28.87 -23.15 0.26
CA ASP A 265 29.81 -22.28 -0.48
C ASP A 265 29.58 -20.77 -0.28
N ASP A 266 28.35 -20.29 -0.29
CA ASP A 266 28.09 -18.82 -0.20
C ASP A 266 28.33 -18.25 1.20
N GLN A 267 28.12 -19.04 2.27
CA GLN A 267 28.45 -18.60 3.64
C GLN A 267 29.95 -18.59 3.90
N LYS A 268 30.72 -19.42 3.23
CA LYS A 268 32.18 -19.39 3.34
C LYS A 268 32.80 -18.17 2.68
N GLU A 269 32.29 -17.75 1.52
CA GLU A 269 32.80 -16.56 0.84
C GLU A 269 32.49 -15.28 1.62
N ALA A 270 31.24 -15.12 2.13
CA ALA A 270 30.87 -13.96 2.94
C ALA A 270 31.67 -13.88 4.25
N ASN A 271 31.88 -15.02 4.93
CA ASN A 271 32.69 -15.07 6.13
C ASN A 271 34.18 -14.82 5.82
N THR A 272 34.68 -15.28 4.69
CA THR A 272 36.08 -15.05 4.29
C THR A 272 36.34 -13.58 4.02
N LEU A 273 35.42 -12.89 3.35
CA LEU A 273 35.50 -11.44 3.11
C LEU A 273 35.46 -10.63 4.41
N LEU A 274 34.61 -11.03 5.35
CA LEU A 274 34.53 -10.42 6.68
C LEU A 274 35.84 -10.58 7.47
N TRP A 275 36.46 -11.77 7.43
CA TRP A 275 37.75 -12.04 8.08
C TRP A 275 38.89 -11.22 7.46
N TRP A 276 38.89 -11.05 6.13
CA TRP A 276 39.86 -10.19 5.45
C TRP A 276 39.69 -8.71 5.83
N MET A 277 38.48 -8.20 5.91
CA MET A 277 38.22 -6.83 6.37
C MET A 277 38.65 -6.61 7.82
N MET A 278 38.33 -7.56 8.70
CA MET A 278 38.77 -7.52 10.10
C MET A 278 40.32 -7.52 10.21
N GLY A 279 40.99 -8.36 9.40
CA GLY A 279 42.45 -8.41 9.34
C GLY A 279 43.08 -7.07 8.92
N ILE A 280 42.49 -6.40 7.92
CA ILE A 280 42.96 -5.08 7.45
C ILE A 280 42.78 -4.01 8.53
N VAL A 281 41.66 -4.02 9.24
CA VAL A 281 41.41 -3.07 10.34
C VAL A 281 42.41 -3.27 11.49
N VAL A 282 42.69 -4.51 11.87
CA VAL A 282 43.68 -4.82 12.91
C VAL A 282 45.11 -4.39 12.50
N LEU A 283 45.51 -4.64 11.25
CA LEU A 283 46.77 -4.19 10.71
C LEU A 283 46.92 -2.66 10.71
N LEU A 284 45.85 -1.94 10.35
CA LEU A 284 45.83 -0.48 10.40
C LEU A 284 45.97 0.04 11.83
N LEU A 285 45.25 -0.57 12.79
CA LEU A 285 45.36 -0.20 14.20
C LEU A 285 46.76 -0.47 14.74
N PHE A 286 47.41 -1.59 14.37
CA PHE A 286 48.76 -1.92 14.77
C PHE A 286 49.78 -0.95 14.17
N PHE A 287 49.61 -0.60 12.89
CA PHE A 287 50.49 0.35 12.20
C PHE A 287 50.40 1.75 12.81
N PHE A 288 49.23 2.24 13.12
CA PHE A 288 48.99 3.53 13.75
C PHE A 288 49.48 3.53 15.22
N GLY A 289 49.20 2.44 15.96
CA GLY A 289 49.68 2.27 17.34
C GLY A 289 51.20 2.25 17.43
N ALA A 290 51.89 1.49 16.56
CA ALA A 290 53.37 1.46 16.51
C ALA A 290 53.98 2.80 16.14
N ARG A 291 53.29 3.60 15.32
CA ARG A 291 53.73 4.94 14.93
C ARG A 291 53.52 5.98 16.04
N MET A 292 52.55 5.78 16.95
CA MET A 292 52.34 6.65 18.12
C MET A 292 53.34 6.39 19.22
N VAL A 293 53.82 5.15 19.38
CA VAL A 293 54.82 4.78 20.40
C VAL A 293 56.25 5.19 20.00
N LYS A 294 56.52 5.46 18.71
CA LYS A 294 57.81 5.94 18.21
C LYS A 294 57.96 7.47 18.19
N LYS A 295 57.06 8.20 18.82
CA LYS A 295 57.21 9.62 19.11
C LYS A 295 57.31 9.81 20.62
#